data_c9147e058ec34f8bcdb9a29060141065
#
_entry.id   c9147e058ec34f8bcdb9a29060141065
#
_cell.length_a   1.000
_cell.length_b   1.000
_cell.length_c   1.000
_cell.angle_alpha   90.00
_cell.angle_beta   90.00
_cell.angle_gamma   90.00
#
_symmetry.space_group_name_H-M   'P 1'
#
loop_
_entity.id
_entity.type
_entity.pdbx_description
1 polymer ?
#
loop_
_entity_poly.entity_id
_entity_poly.type
_entity_poly.pdbx_seq_one_letter_code
_entity_poly.pdbx_strand_id
1 'polypeptide(L)'
;MGGGGSKSSKTEIRYAPYIEEKHSSFLDAVHDYRVATTGNSPFSGYTDIEVDDAFFGAGYTISSFPALYDMYGKFMAGLDIETLYNQTLEDTVNSTVVNDLVSAEGALLDDEININSTPRMQVGMRDINSVMSSSYVIAKSLIEDTRTKAISKFSAELKYRLLPMAQDRWSRHLNWNQNVVSTYMEVMKLYYAAKVDMDEANYNYKEKNTLWPFTVLEFER
;
A
#
# COMPACT_ATOMS: atom_id res chain seq x y z
N MET A 1 -60.04 -42.90 75.89
CA MET A 1 -59.16 -41.83 75.34
C MET A 1 -59.34 -41.84 73.83
N GLY A 2 -60.13 -40.87 73.32
CA GLY A 2 -60.45 -40.78 71.91
C GLY A 2 -59.43 -39.90 71.19
N GLY A 3 -58.76 -40.47 70.22
CA GLY A 3 -57.88 -39.72 69.33
C GLY A 3 -58.70 -39.14 68.18
N GLY A 4 -58.96 -37.82 68.25
CA GLY A 4 -59.59 -37.08 67.16
C GLY A 4 -58.58 -36.82 66.05
N GLY A 5 -58.70 -37.61 64.97
CA GLY A 5 -57.96 -37.33 63.71
C GLY A 5 -58.50 -36.09 63.03
N SER A 6 -57.72 -35.00 63.00
CA SER A 6 -58.04 -33.83 62.23
C SER A 6 -58.02 -34.19 60.73
N LYS A 7 -59.16 -34.25 60.06
CA LYS A 7 -59.25 -34.34 58.61
C LYS A 7 -59.05 -32.95 58.05
N SER A 8 -57.85 -32.67 57.50
CA SER A 8 -57.64 -31.48 56.68
C SER A 8 -58.44 -31.60 55.38
N SER A 9 -59.56 -30.87 55.27
CA SER A 9 -60.25 -30.73 53.97
C SER A 9 -59.47 -29.78 53.06
N LYS A 10 -58.87 -30.33 52.04
CA LYS A 10 -58.39 -29.51 50.93
C LYS A 10 -59.56 -29.02 50.09
N THR A 11 -59.87 -27.75 50.15
CA THR A 11 -60.82 -27.14 49.21
C THR A 11 -60.10 -26.85 47.92
N GLU A 12 -60.39 -27.68 46.95
CA GLU A 12 -59.84 -27.46 45.59
C GLU A 12 -60.88 -26.62 44.83
N ILE A 13 -60.52 -25.36 44.53
CA ILE A 13 -61.32 -24.48 43.68
C ILE A 13 -61.01 -24.84 42.23
N ARG A 14 -61.98 -25.44 41.54
CA ARG A 14 -61.85 -25.75 40.10
C ARG A 14 -62.67 -24.76 39.30
N TYR A 15 -62.09 -24.34 38.18
CA TYR A 15 -62.82 -23.58 37.17
C TYR A 15 -63.83 -24.47 36.43
N ALA A 16 -64.78 -23.85 35.73
CA ALA A 16 -65.71 -24.63 34.93
C ALA A 16 -64.96 -25.49 33.89
N PRO A 17 -65.33 -26.75 33.65
CA PRO A 17 -64.58 -27.72 32.87
C PRO A 17 -64.21 -27.21 31.49
N TYR A 18 -65.02 -26.40 30.80
CA TYR A 18 -64.78 -25.84 29.52
C TYR A 18 -63.69 -24.75 29.57
N ILE A 19 -63.47 -24.07 30.70
CA ILE A 19 -62.45 -23.10 30.93
C ILE A 19 -61.10 -23.80 31.17
N GLU A 20 -61.13 -24.87 31.97
CA GLU A 20 -59.98 -25.71 32.28
C GLU A 20 -59.41 -26.33 31.00
N GLU A 21 -60.27 -26.88 30.13
CA GLU A 21 -59.86 -27.50 28.86
C GLU A 21 -59.25 -26.48 27.91
N LYS A 22 -59.84 -25.29 27.73
CA LYS A 22 -59.31 -24.24 26.90
C LYS A 22 -58.03 -23.67 27.44
N HIS A 23 -57.90 -23.51 28.76
CA HIS A 23 -56.73 -23.04 29.43
C HIS A 23 -55.60 -24.06 29.31
N SER A 24 -55.86 -25.35 29.48
CA SER A 24 -54.87 -26.40 29.23
C SER A 24 -54.41 -26.42 27.80
N SER A 25 -55.32 -26.39 26.83
CA SER A 25 -54.97 -26.36 25.40
C SER A 25 -54.15 -25.12 25.03
N PHE A 26 -54.43 -23.98 25.66
CA PHE A 26 -53.61 -22.75 25.44
C PHE A 26 -52.20 -22.90 26.02
N LEU A 27 -52.07 -23.44 27.25
CA LEU A 27 -50.76 -23.66 27.87
C LEU A 27 -49.93 -24.69 27.10
N ASP A 28 -50.56 -25.76 26.58
CA ASP A 28 -49.91 -26.75 25.76
C ASP A 28 -49.42 -26.13 24.44
N ALA A 29 -50.23 -25.30 23.78
CA ALA A 29 -49.84 -24.60 22.57
C ALA A 29 -48.70 -23.61 22.83
N VAL A 30 -48.71 -22.89 23.96
CA VAL A 30 -47.59 -21.99 24.34
C VAL A 30 -46.33 -22.79 24.60
N HIS A 31 -46.47 -23.95 25.31
CA HIS A 31 -45.35 -24.84 25.57
C HIS A 31 -44.71 -25.36 24.24
N ASP A 32 -45.52 -25.87 23.34
CA ASP A 32 -45.07 -26.40 22.05
C ASP A 32 -44.41 -25.30 21.20
N TYR A 33 -45.00 -24.11 21.17
CA TYR A 33 -44.43 -22.96 20.48
C TYR A 33 -43.09 -22.55 21.09
N ARG A 34 -42.98 -22.53 22.41
CA ARG A 34 -41.72 -22.25 23.11
C ARG A 34 -40.65 -23.26 22.73
N VAL A 35 -40.96 -24.56 22.80
CA VAL A 35 -40.00 -25.63 22.49
C VAL A 35 -39.49 -25.47 21.04
N ALA A 36 -40.40 -25.24 20.11
CA ALA A 36 -40.04 -25.02 18.70
C ALA A 36 -39.18 -23.76 18.50
N THR A 37 -39.52 -22.66 19.20
CA THR A 37 -38.85 -21.38 19.04
C THR A 37 -37.52 -21.32 19.77
N THR A 38 -37.38 -21.98 20.93
CA THR A 38 -36.12 -22.03 21.69
C THR A 38 -35.02 -22.74 20.90
N GLY A 39 -35.38 -23.79 20.11
CA GLY A 39 -34.45 -24.52 19.25
C GLY A 39 -34.09 -23.80 17.96
N ASN A 40 -34.86 -22.78 17.56
CA ASN A 40 -34.73 -22.09 16.28
C ASN A 40 -34.41 -20.61 16.49
N SER A 41 -33.20 -20.33 16.98
CA SER A 41 -32.70 -18.94 17.08
C SER A 41 -32.61 -18.31 15.69
N PRO A 42 -33.16 -17.08 15.48
CA PRO A 42 -32.99 -16.35 14.23
C PRO A 42 -31.53 -15.96 13.95
N PHE A 43 -30.68 -16.10 14.95
CA PHE A 43 -29.25 -15.82 14.85
C PHE A 43 -28.38 -17.08 14.63
N SER A 44 -28.99 -18.29 14.59
CA SER A 44 -28.26 -19.57 14.51
C SER A 44 -27.51 -19.77 13.18
N GLY A 45 -27.92 -19.10 12.12
CA GLY A 45 -27.27 -19.17 10.79
C GLY A 45 -26.25 -18.05 10.52
N TYR A 46 -25.95 -17.23 11.52
CA TYR A 46 -25.03 -16.13 11.35
C TYR A 46 -23.59 -16.64 11.32
N THR A 47 -22.86 -16.27 10.27
CA THR A 47 -21.43 -16.49 10.14
C THR A 47 -20.69 -15.19 10.40
N ASP A 48 -19.55 -15.27 11.06
CA ASP A 48 -18.71 -14.08 11.31
C ASP A 48 -18.38 -13.38 9.98
N ILE A 49 -18.53 -12.08 9.99
CA ILE A 49 -18.12 -11.23 8.86
C ILE A 49 -16.68 -10.79 9.13
N GLU A 50 -15.81 -11.00 8.15
CA GLU A 50 -14.44 -10.54 8.21
C GLU A 50 -14.28 -9.20 7.47
N VAL A 51 -13.34 -8.36 7.94
CA VAL A 51 -13.08 -7.05 7.35
C VAL A 51 -12.64 -7.19 5.91
N ASP A 52 -11.88 -8.24 5.62
CA ASP A 52 -11.36 -8.50 4.28
C ASP A 52 -12.49 -8.75 3.27
N ASP A 53 -13.58 -9.41 3.69
CA ASP A 53 -14.75 -9.64 2.84
C ASP A 53 -15.51 -8.34 2.55
N ALA A 54 -15.55 -7.43 3.51
CA ALA A 54 -16.28 -6.17 3.38
C ALA A 54 -15.50 -5.11 2.58
N PHE A 55 -14.17 -5.03 2.76
CA PHE A 55 -13.35 -4.01 2.12
C PHE A 55 -12.78 -4.43 0.77
N PHE A 56 -12.47 -5.73 0.60
CA PHE A 56 -11.72 -6.19 -0.56
C PHE A 56 -12.48 -7.19 -1.43
N GLY A 57 -13.63 -7.68 -0.96
CA GLY A 57 -14.37 -8.76 -1.61
C GLY A 57 -13.63 -10.10 -1.60
N ALA A 58 -14.36 -11.19 -1.76
CA ALA A 58 -13.78 -12.53 -1.86
C ALA A 58 -12.85 -12.62 -3.08
N GLY A 59 -11.56 -12.56 -2.88
CA GLY A 59 -10.53 -12.62 -3.93
C GLY A 59 -9.62 -11.38 -4.04
N TYR A 60 -9.97 -10.28 -3.40
CA TYR A 60 -9.03 -9.17 -3.19
C TYR A 60 -8.24 -9.45 -1.92
N THR A 61 -7.44 -10.49 -1.97
CA THR A 61 -6.47 -10.69 -0.92
C THR A 61 -5.59 -9.47 -0.81
N ILE A 62 -5.17 -9.15 0.39
CA ILE A 62 -4.19 -8.13 0.78
C ILE A 62 -2.86 -8.27 -0.01
N SER A 63 -2.85 -8.90 -1.17
CA SER A 63 -1.68 -9.11 -2.01
C SER A 63 -1.04 -7.78 -2.48
N SER A 64 -1.79 -6.70 -2.50
CA SER A 64 -1.25 -5.35 -2.77
C SER A 64 -0.63 -4.69 -1.54
N PHE A 65 -0.99 -5.12 -0.33
CA PHE A 65 -0.46 -4.59 0.92
C PHE A 65 1.01 -4.95 1.19
N PRO A 66 1.55 -6.13 0.83
CA PRO A 66 2.96 -6.43 1.02
C PRO A 66 3.89 -5.42 0.37
N ALA A 67 3.56 -4.92 -0.81
CA ALA A 67 4.36 -3.90 -1.49
C ALA A 67 4.33 -2.55 -0.76
N LEU A 68 3.16 -2.13 -0.26
CA LEU A 68 3.00 -0.93 0.54
C LEU A 68 3.63 -1.08 1.92
N TYR A 69 3.49 -2.25 2.54
CA TYR A 69 4.13 -2.58 3.81
C TYR A 69 5.66 -2.62 3.70
N ASP A 70 6.20 -3.18 2.62
CA ASP A 70 7.63 -3.20 2.34
C ASP A 70 8.16 -1.77 2.12
N MET A 71 7.43 -0.93 1.41
CA MET A 71 7.76 0.48 1.22
C MET A 71 7.72 1.25 2.55
N TYR A 72 6.71 1.01 3.39
CA TYR A 72 6.62 1.59 4.72
C TYR A 72 7.77 1.10 5.62
N GLY A 73 8.08 -0.20 5.59
CA GLY A 73 9.19 -0.79 6.34
C GLY A 73 10.53 -0.21 5.94
N LYS A 74 10.78 -0.03 4.64
CA LYS A 74 11.95 0.64 4.10
C LYS A 74 12.03 2.10 4.52
N PHE A 75 10.90 2.82 4.54
CA PHE A 75 10.83 4.19 5.01
C PHE A 75 11.13 4.29 6.51
N MET A 76 10.56 3.41 7.33
CA MET A 76 10.80 3.38 8.78
C MET A 76 12.19 2.90 9.16
N ALA A 77 12.83 2.04 8.36
CA ALA A 77 14.20 1.61 8.54
C ALA A 77 15.23 2.71 8.22
N GLY A 78 14.76 3.93 7.91
CA GLY A 78 15.62 5.02 7.45
C GLY A 78 16.12 4.68 6.07
N LEU A 79 15.15 4.60 5.12
CA LEU A 79 15.47 4.51 3.71
C LEU A 79 16.56 5.52 3.50
N ASP A 80 17.71 5.02 3.11
CA ASP A 80 18.91 5.80 2.93
C ASP A 80 18.59 6.90 1.89
N ILE A 81 18.14 8.04 2.42
CA ILE A 81 17.79 9.24 1.64
C ILE A 81 19.00 9.61 0.78
N GLU A 82 20.17 9.35 1.29
CA GLU A 82 21.44 9.55 0.60
C GLU A 82 21.61 8.57 -0.56
N THR A 83 21.29 7.29 -0.38
CA THR A 83 21.31 6.31 -1.48
C THR A 83 20.32 6.67 -2.58
N LEU A 84 19.10 7.07 -2.22
CA LEU A 84 18.09 7.53 -3.19
C LEU A 84 18.55 8.79 -3.94
N TYR A 85 19.18 9.72 -3.22
CA TYR A 85 19.76 10.92 -3.81
C TYR A 85 20.87 10.56 -4.80
N ASN A 86 21.82 9.73 -4.38
CA ASN A 86 22.95 9.31 -5.20
C ASN A 86 22.50 8.55 -6.45
N GLN A 87 21.52 7.63 -6.31
CA GLN A 87 20.92 6.93 -7.46
C GLN A 87 20.26 7.91 -8.43
N THR A 88 19.44 8.83 -7.92
CA THR A 88 18.75 9.82 -8.77
C THR A 88 19.73 10.74 -9.47
N LEU A 89 20.82 11.11 -8.77
CA LEU A 89 21.91 11.92 -9.33
C LEU A 89 22.61 11.15 -10.46
N GLU A 90 23.00 9.92 -10.21
CA GLU A 90 23.68 9.06 -11.17
C GLU A 90 22.82 8.80 -12.40
N ASP A 91 21.57 8.43 -12.22
CA ASP A 91 20.57 8.19 -13.28
C ASP A 91 20.31 9.44 -14.13
N THR A 92 20.47 10.64 -13.57
CA THR A 92 20.23 11.88 -14.29
C THR A 92 21.49 12.38 -14.98
N VAL A 93 22.62 12.36 -14.28
CA VAL A 93 23.88 12.98 -14.74
C VAL A 93 24.71 12.03 -15.63
N ASN A 94 24.60 10.72 -15.42
CA ASN A 94 25.29 9.68 -16.18
C ASN A 94 24.34 8.86 -17.07
N SER A 95 23.17 9.43 -17.42
CA SER A 95 22.23 8.76 -18.32
C SER A 95 22.85 8.52 -19.71
N THR A 96 22.34 7.52 -20.42
CA THR A 96 22.75 7.23 -21.81
C THR A 96 22.58 8.46 -22.70
N VAL A 97 21.51 9.22 -22.51
CA VAL A 97 21.24 10.46 -23.25
C VAL A 97 22.34 11.51 -23.07
N VAL A 98 22.87 11.66 -21.86
CA VAL A 98 23.96 12.58 -21.56
C VAL A 98 25.24 12.11 -22.26
N ASN A 99 25.53 10.83 -22.23
CA ASN A 99 26.69 10.26 -22.89
C ASN A 99 26.59 10.38 -24.42
N ASP A 100 25.39 10.18 -24.98
CA ASP A 100 25.13 10.35 -26.42
C ASP A 100 25.29 11.81 -26.83
N LEU A 101 24.84 12.78 -26.03
CA LEU A 101 25.05 14.20 -26.28
C LEU A 101 26.54 14.60 -26.27
N VAL A 102 27.29 14.09 -25.30
CA VAL A 102 28.75 14.32 -25.22
C VAL A 102 29.46 13.68 -26.40
N SER A 103 29.04 12.50 -26.82
CA SER A 103 29.58 11.81 -28.00
C SER A 103 29.27 12.55 -29.29
N ALA A 104 28.03 13.07 -29.43
CA ALA A 104 27.62 13.86 -30.57
C ALA A 104 28.44 15.17 -30.69
N GLU A 105 28.65 15.86 -29.56
CA GLU A 105 29.51 17.05 -29.52
C GLU A 105 30.97 16.72 -29.89
N GLY A 106 31.46 15.56 -29.40
CA GLY A 106 32.77 15.05 -29.78
C GLY A 106 32.88 14.81 -31.29
N ALA A 107 31.88 14.23 -31.92
CA ALA A 107 31.82 14.01 -33.36
C ALA A 107 31.81 15.34 -34.17
N LEU A 108 31.06 16.34 -33.72
CA LEU A 108 31.06 17.67 -34.33
C LEU A 108 32.42 18.35 -34.26
N LEU A 109 33.11 18.22 -33.11
CA LEU A 109 34.47 18.73 -32.96
C LEU A 109 35.48 17.98 -33.86
N ASP A 110 35.28 16.67 -34.03
CA ASP A 110 36.11 15.86 -34.94
C ASP A 110 35.94 16.29 -36.39
N ASP A 111 34.71 16.55 -36.81
CA ASP A 111 34.44 17.07 -38.16
C ASP A 111 35.07 18.44 -38.37
N GLU A 112 34.94 19.35 -37.38
CA GLU A 112 35.60 20.69 -37.48
C GLU A 112 37.11 20.57 -37.52
N ILE A 113 37.72 19.70 -36.75
CA ILE A 113 39.16 19.48 -36.76
C ILE A 113 39.61 18.89 -38.10
N ASN A 114 38.91 17.90 -38.62
CA ASN A 114 39.26 17.19 -39.84
C ASN A 114 39.02 18.05 -41.11
N ILE A 115 37.94 18.82 -41.12
CA ILE A 115 37.56 19.62 -42.30
C ILE A 115 38.32 20.96 -42.34
N ASN A 116 38.49 21.60 -41.19
CA ASN A 116 39.02 22.97 -41.13
C ASN A 116 40.40 23.06 -40.51
N SER A 117 40.59 22.54 -39.30
CA SER A 117 41.80 22.79 -38.50
C SER A 117 43.02 22.02 -39.03
N THR A 118 42.89 20.76 -39.33
CA THR A 118 43.97 19.90 -39.83
C THR A 118 44.43 20.32 -41.22
N PRO A 119 43.54 20.57 -42.22
CA PRO A 119 43.98 21.03 -43.54
C PRO A 119 44.67 22.38 -43.51
N ARG A 120 44.18 23.35 -42.72
CA ARG A 120 44.80 24.64 -42.57
C ARG A 120 46.23 24.55 -41.99
N MET A 121 46.38 23.70 -40.96
CA MET A 121 47.67 23.42 -40.37
C MET A 121 48.59 22.75 -41.38
N GLN A 122 48.10 21.78 -42.17
CA GLN A 122 48.92 21.12 -43.22
C GLN A 122 49.40 22.08 -44.32
N VAL A 123 48.52 22.98 -44.79
CA VAL A 123 48.87 23.99 -45.78
C VAL A 123 49.92 24.90 -45.20
N GLY A 124 49.74 25.46 -44.02
CA GLY A 124 50.73 26.36 -43.40
C GLY A 124 52.09 25.69 -43.14
N MET A 125 52.07 24.39 -42.73
CA MET A 125 53.34 23.65 -42.56
C MET A 125 54.00 23.26 -43.86
N ARG A 126 53.24 23.04 -44.94
CA ARG A 126 53.74 22.77 -46.27
C ARG A 126 54.45 23.98 -46.80
N ASP A 127 53.93 25.18 -46.62
CA ASP A 127 54.51 26.42 -47.09
C ASP A 127 55.91 26.70 -46.49
N ILE A 128 56.15 26.19 -45.29
CA ILE A 128 57.45 26.31 -44.61
C ILE A 128 58.29 25.02 -44.64
N ASN A 129 57.92 24.02 -45.50
CA ASN A 129 58.62 22.73 -45.65
C ASN A 129 58.76 21.93 -44.34
N SER A 130 57.85 22.11 -43.35
CA SER A 130 57.97 21.51 -42.03
C SER A 130 56.96 20.39 -41.74
N VAL A 131 56.23 19.89 -42.77
CA VAL A 131 55.19 18.80 -42.60
C VAL A 131 55.78 17.51 -42.03
N MET A 132 57.07 17.26 -42.28
CA MET A 132 57.80 16.08 -41.76
C MET A 132 58.61 16.43 -40.51
N SER A 133 58.41 17.55 -39.89
CA SER A 133 59.17 18.01 -38.74
C SER A 133 58.45 17.63 -37.40
N SER A 134 59.22 17.67 -36.33
CA SER A 134 58.65 17.52 -34.96
C SER A 134 57.62 18.60 -34.64
N SER A 135 57.70 19.78 -35.28
CA SER A 135 56.72 20.85 -35.14
C SER A 135 55.32 20.45 -35.61
N TYR A 136 55.16 19.62 -36.64
CA TYR A 136 53.90 19.09 -37.11
C TYR A 136 53.28 18.16 -36.07
N VAL A 137 54.08 17.25 -35.49
CA VAL A 137 53.62 16.32 -34.46
C VAL A 137 53.14 17.07 -33.20
N ILE A 138 53.91 18.12 -32.81
CA ILE A 138 53.54 18.96 -31.67
C ILE A 138 52.22 19.71 -31.94
N ALA A 139 52.08 20.30 -33.14
CA ALA A 139 50.85 21.01 -33.50
C ALA A 139 49.63 20.09 -33.55
N LYS A 140 49.78 18.86 -34.07
CA LYS A 140 48.71 17.85 -34.04
C LYS A 140 48.31 17.44 -32.61
N SER A 141 49.30 17.20 -31.75
CA SER A 141 49.08 16.89 -30.35
C SER A 141 48.37 18.03 -29.61
N LEU A 142 48.68 19.29 -29.93
CA LEU A 142 47.99 20.44 -29.34
C LEU A 142 46.52 20.55 -29.78
N ILE A 143 46.23 20.21 -31.05
CA ILE A 143 44.83 20.15 -31.54
C ILE A 143 44.05 19.05 -30.77
N GLU A 144 44.64 17.86 -30.61
CA GLU A 144 44.01 16.75 -29.87
C GLU A 144 43.82 17.08 -28.38
N ASP A 145 44.78 17.75 -27.75
CA ASP A 145 44.66 18.23 -26.36
C ASP A 145 43.56 19.28 -26.23
N THR A 146 43.46 20.21 -27.17
CA THR A 146 42.40 21.22 -27.20
C THR A 146 41.02 20.58 -27.39
N ARG A 147 40.90 19.58 -28.28
CA ARG A 147 39.69 18.76 -28.46
C ARG A 147 39.27 18.09 -27.16
N THR A 148 40.20 17.39 -26.51
CA THR A 148 39.94 16.68 -25.26
C THR A 148 39.46 17.63 -24.15
N LYS A 149 40.09 18.79 -24.04
CA LYS A 149 39.72 19.85 -23.10
C LYS A 149 38.32 20.41 -23.40
N ALA A 150 37.98 20.61 -24.68
CA ALA A 150 36.68 21.11 -25.11
C ALA A 150 35.56 20.11 -24.77
N ILE A 151 35.74 18.82 -25.06
CA ILE A 151 34.80 17.77 -24.73
C ILE A 151 34.61 17.64 -23.19
N SER A 152 35.74 17.66 -22.47
CA SER A 152 35.71 17.60 -21.00
C SER A 152 34.97 18.79 -20.40
N LYS A 153 35.18 19.99 -20.91
CA LYS A 153 34.49 21.21 -20.51
C LYS A 153 32.99 21.12 -20.80
N PHE A 154 32.62 20.72 -22.02
CA PHE A 154 31.22 20.53 -22.40
C PHE A 154 30.52 19.51 -21.50
N SER A 155 31.15 18.35 -21.27
CA SER A 155 30.62 17.31 -20.36
C SER A 155 30.43 17.86 -18.95
N ALA A 156 31.40 18.61 -18.42
CA ALA A 156 31.31 19.19 -17.08
C ALA A 156 30.17 20.25 -17.00
N GLU A 157 30.06 21.13 -18.00
CA GLU A 157 28.99 22.13 -18.06
C GLU A 157 27.61 21.48 -18.19
N LEU A 158 27.47 20.44 -19.02
CA LEU A 158 26.21 19.70 -19.16
C LEU A 158 25.82 19.06 -17.85
N LYS A 159 26.75 18.34 -17.21
CA LYS A 159 26.50 17.71 -15.89
C LYS A 159 26.13 18.75 -14.83
N TYR A 160 26.81 19.88 -14.80
CA TYR A 160 26.48 20.97 -13.86
C TYR A 160 25.06 21.50 -14.07
N ARG A 161 24.60 21.66 -15.31
CA ARG A 161 23.24 22.11 -15.65
C ARG A 161 22.17 21.08 -15.24
N LEU A 162 22.54 19.79 -15.19
CA LEU A 162 21.62 18.71 -14.81
C LEU A 162 21.48 18.54 -13.28
N LEU A 163 22.39 19.09 -12.47
CA LEU A 163 22.31 18.98 -11.00
C LEU A 163 20.97 19.50 -10.42
N PRO A 164 20.46 20.69 -10.81
CA PRO A 164 19.16 21.16 -10.30
C PRO A 164 18.01 20.24 -10.72
N MET A 165 18.06 19.65 -11.93
CA MET A 165 17.06 18.69 -12.39
C MET A 165 17.11 17.39 -11.60
N ALA A 166 18.28 16.90 -11.24
CA ALA A 166 18.45 15.74 -10.38
C ALA A 166 17.88 16.00 -8.99
N GLN A 167 18.16 17.18 -8.43
CA GLN A 167 17.62 17.59 -7.13
C GLN A 167 16.09 17.71 -7.15
N ASP A 168 15.51 18.30 -8.19
CA ASP A 168 14.05 18.41 -8.34
C ASP A 168 13.39 17.02 -8.50
N ARG A 169 13.98 16.14 -9.31
CA ARG A 169 13.54 14.75 -9.45
C ARG A 169 13.59 14.00 -8.13
N TRP A 170 14.69 14.12 -7.40
CA TRP A 170 14.83 13.52 -6.07
C TRP A 170 13.77 14.04 -5.09
N SER A 171 13.52 15.35 -5.05
CA SER A 171 12.49 15.96 -4.19
C SER A 171 11.10 15.43 -4.52
N ARG A 172 10.77 15.25 -5.80
CA ARG A 172 9.50 14.65 -6.24
C ARG A 172 9.39 13.19 -5.81
N HIS A 173 10.45 12.40 -5.91
CA HIS A 173 10.46 11.02 -5.41
C HIS A 173 10.25 10.96 -3.91
N LEU A 174 10.90 11.85 -3.15
CA LEU A 174 10.74 11.92 -1.71
C LEU A 174 9.29 12.27 -1.31
N ASN A 175 8.72 13.31 -1.94
CA ASN A 175 7.34 13.71 -1.72
C ASN A 175 6.34 12.59 -2.10
N TRP A 176 6.59 11.89 -3.18
CA TRP A 176 5.79 10.73 -3.58
C TRP A 176 5.81 9.63 -2.51
N ASN A 177 6.99 9.27 -2.02
CA ASN A 177 7.14 8.28 -0.97
C ASN A 177 6.43 8.69 0.33
N GLN A 178 6.53 9.96 0.72
CA GLN A 178 5.80 10.50 1.88
C GLN A 178 4.29 10.40 1.70
N ASN A 179 3.77 10.75 0.53
CA ASN A 179 2.34 10.65 0.22
C ASN A 179 1.86 9.20 0.26
N VAL A 180 2.63 8.25 -0.30
CA VAL A 180 2.30 6.82 -0.26
C VAL A 180 2.25 6.32 1.18
N VAL A 181 3.24 6.69 2.02
CA VAL A 181 3.27 6.31 3.44
C VAL A 181 2.07 6.91 4.19
N SER A 182 1.73 8.17 3.94
CA SER A 182 0.56 8.83 4.54
C SER A 182 -0.74 8.12 4.17
N THR A 183 -0.93 7.84 2.88
CA THR A 183 -2.10 7.09 2.38
C THR A 183 -2.18 5.70 2.99
N TYR A 184 -1.06 4.98 3.11
CA TYR A 184 -1.01 3.69 3.76
C TYR A 184 -1.47 3.77 5.22
N MET A 185 -0.99 4.77 5.97
CA MET A 185 -1.38 4.98 7.36
C MET A 185 -2.88 5.29 7.50
N GLU A 186 -3.46 6.05 6.57
CA GLU A 186 -4.90 6.33 6.56
C GLU A 186 -5.72 5.06 6.27
N VAL A 187 -5.32 4.27 5.28
CA VAL A 187 -5.97 2.99 4.97
C VAL A 187 -5.89 2.03 6.15
N MET A 188 -4.74 1.94 6.82
CA MET A 188 -4.58 1.10 8.02
C MET A 188 -5.47 1.54 9.18
N LYS A 189 -5.63 2.85 9.40
CA LYS A 189 -6.58 3.36 10.42
C LYS A 189 -8.01 2.96 10.11
N LEU A 190 -8.44 3.10 8.84
CA LEU A 190 -9.78 2.68 8.41
C LEU A 190 -9.98 1.18 8.56
N TYR A 191 -8.97 0.38 8.21
CA TYR A 191 -9.01 -1.07 8.38
C TYR A 191 -9.19 -1.47 9.85
N TYR A 192 -8.40 -0.89 10.76
CA TYR A 192 -8.53 -1.19 12.19
C TYR A 192 -9.86 -0.73 12.78
N ALA A 193 -10.36 0.44 12.37
CA ALA A 193 -11.67 0.92 12.81
C ALA A 193 -12.79 -0.05 12.35
N ALA A 194 -12.78 -0.42 11.09
CA ALA A 194 -13.74 -1.37 10.54
C ALA A 194 -13.65 -2.75 11.21
N LYS A 195 -12.44 -3.20 11.55
CA LYS A 195 -12.25 -4.46 12.28
C LYS A 195 -12.87 -4.42 13.66
N VAL A 196 -12.70 -3.35 14.40
CA VAL A 196 -13.33 -3.18 15.74
C VAL A 196 -14.85 -3.21 15.62
N ASP A 197 -15.42 -2.47 14.67
CA ASP A 197 -16.87 -2.40 14.46
C ASP A 197 -17.46 -3.78 14.07
N MET A 198 -16.74 -4.54 13.24
CA MET A 198 -17.16 -5.90 12.84
C MET A 198 -17.02 -6.92 13.95
N ASP A 199 -15.92 -6.88 14.71
CA ASP A 199 -15.73 -7.75 15.87
C ASP A 199 -16.82 -7.49 16.93
N GLU A 200 -17.22 -6.23 17.14
CA GLU A 200 -18.34 -5.87 18.02
C GLU A 200 -19.68 -6.41 17.48
N ALA A 201 -19.93 -6.24 16.18
CA ALA A 201 -21.13 -6.78 15.54
C ALA A 201 -21.19 -8.31 15.67
N ASN A 202 -20.10 -9.00 15.36
CA ASN A 202 -20.00 -10.46 15.48
C ASN A 202 -20.23 -10.92 16.92
N TYR A 203 -19.65 -10.22 17.89
CA TYR A 203 -19.87 -10.48 19.32
C TYR A 203 -21.35 -10.32 19.69
N ASN A 204 -21.99 -9.21 19.31
CA ASN A 204 -23.38 -8.92 19.59
C ASN A 204 -24.32 -9.97 19.00
N TYR A 205 -24.04 -10.50 17.81
CA TYR A 205 -24.83 -11.59 17.22
C TYR A 205 -24.64 -12.90 17.97
N LYS A 206 -23.44 -13.26 18.38
CA LYS A 206 -23.14 -14.45 19.18
C LYS A 206 -23.82 -14.37 20.56
N GLU A 207 -23.75 -13.21 21.18
CA GLU A 207 -24.44 -12.96 22.47
C GLU A 207 -25.95 -13.13 22.33
N LYS A 208 -26.58 -12.51 21.34
CA LYS A 208 -28.00 -12.65 21.06
C LYS A 208 -28.40 -14.10 20.77
N ASN A 209 -27.58 -14.84 20.03
CA ASN A 209 -27.83 -16.26 19.79
C ASN A 209 -27.77 -17.09 21.08
N THR A 210 -26.81 -16.81 21.94
CA THR A 210 -26.62 -17.49 23.22
C THR A 210 -27.75 -17.16 24.20
N LEU A 211 -28.22 -15.91 24.22
CA LEU A 211 -29.28 -15.43 25.12
C LEU A 211 -30.68 -15.70 24.57
N TRP A 212 -30.81 -16.15 23.33
CA TRP A 212 -32.12 -16.40 22.70
C TRP A 212 -33.04 -17.29 23.50
N PRO A 213 -32.62 -18.45 24.06
CA PRO A 213 -33.49 -19.28 24.88
C PRO A 213 -34.06 -18.55 26.08
N PHE A 214 -33.28 -17.69 26.73
CA PHE A 214 -33.70 -16.88 27.88
C PHE A 214 -34.70 -15.79 27.45
N THR A 215 -34.51 -15.17 26.32
CA THR A 215 -35.42 -14.19 25.75
C THR A 215 -36.79 -14.82 25.46
N VAL A 216 -36.82 -16.03 24.91
CA VAL A 216 -38.07 -16.77 24.66
C VAL A 216 -38.78 -17.10 25.98
N LEU A 217 -38.03 -17.46 27.02
CA LEU A 217 -38.60 -17.74 28.36
C LEU A 217 -39.19 -16.50 29.05
N GLU A 218 -38.64 -15.31 28.78
CA GLU A 218 -39.19 -14.05 29.30
C GLU A 218 -40.59 -13.75 28.75
N PHE A 219 -40.88 -14.13 27.50
CA PHE A 219 -42.22 -13.97 26.90
C PHE A 219 -43.27 -14.94 27.45
N GLU A 220 -42.86 -16.04 28.09
CA GLU A 220 -43.77 -17.01 28.73
C GLU A 220 -44.17 -16.59 30.14
N ARG A 221 -43.48 -15.66 30.77
CA ARG A 221 -43.69 -15.22 32.16
C ARG A 221 -44.80 -14.20 32.25
#